data_673a6e335de4d56fa6db1c2f74c779dd
#
_entry.id   673a6e335de4d56fa6db1c2f74c779dd
#
_cell.length_a   1.000
_cell.length_b   1.000
_cell.length_c   1.000
_cell.angle_alpha   90.00
_cell.angle_beta   90.00
_cell.angle_gamma   90.00
#
_symmetry.space_group_name_H-M   'P 1'
#
loop_
_entity.id
_entity.type
_entity.pdbx_description
1 polymer ?
#
loop_
_entity_poly.entity_id
_entity_poly.type
_entity_poly.pdbx_seq_one_letter_code
_entity_poly.pdbx_strand_id
1 'polypeptide(L)'
;LRAVGCGALLVTSSVGVLDPDVPLYRPLVVDDLFMLANRLPDGTACTMFTDPEGARPRQGHLVFDDGPFASALTEQVRTRAGQEDVPVADRVTFAYVQGPRSKTAAENRALPRLGAQVNSMTLGPEVVLANELEIPCAGLVVGHKYSIPDRDPPEREALSTTLDRAREAQERIVTAFLREGTPVDFPNTIYRFEA
;
A
#
# COMPACT_ATOMS: atom_id res chain seq x y z
N LEU A 1 -10.99 -11.44 -6.11
CA LEU A 1 -10.91 -11.53 -4.65
C LEU A 1 -12.28 -11.88 -4.05
N ARG A 2 -13.30 -11.05 -4.23
CA ARG A 2 -14.65 -11.30 -3.68
C ARG A 2 -15.25 -12.64 -4.12
N ALA A 3 -15.10 -13.01 -5.40
CA ALA A 3 -15.62 -14.28 -5.94
C ALA A 3 -15.01 -15.54 -5.31
N VAL A 4 -13.83 -15.43 -4.69
CA VAL A 4 -13.16 -16.52 -3.99
C VAL A 4 -13.27 -16.41 -2.45
N GLY A 5 -14.12 -15.51 -1.96
CA GLY A 5 -14.38 -15.35 -0.53
C GLY A 5 -13.23 -14.68 0.24
N CYS A 6 -12.43 -13.85 -0.42
CA CYS A 6 -11.36 -13.10 0.24
C CYS A 6 -11.97 -12.14 1.27
N GLY A 7 -11.64 -12.31 2.55
CA GLY A 7 -12.14 -11.50 3.67
C GLY A 7 -11.22 -10.37 4.11
N ALA A 8 -9.96 -10.36 3.65
CA ALA A 8 -9.00 -9.29 3.92
C ALA A 8 -7.91 -9.28 2.84
N LEU A 9 -7.28 -8.13 2.64
CA LEU A 9 -6.17 -7.97 1.69
C LEU A 9 -4.94 -7.40 2.41
N LEU A 10 -3.86 -8.16 2.46
CA LEU A 10 -2.55 -7.66 2.85
C LEU A 10 -1.72 -7.45 1.58
N VAL A 11 -1.41 -6.19 1.26
CA VAL A 11 -0.57 -5.85 0.10
C VAL A 11 0.87 -5.68 0.54
N THR A 12 1.77 -6.37 -0.14
CA THR A 12 3.22 -6.22 0.07
C THR A 12 3.90 -5.63 -1.15
N SER A 13 4.89 -4.78 -0.94
CA SER A 13 5.63 -4.15 -2.03
C SER A 13 7.04 -3.72 -1.62
N SER A 14 7.88 -3.55 -2.63
CA SER A 14 9.17 -2.88 -2.52
C SER A 14 8.99 -1.42 -2.96
N VAL A 15 9.49 -0.48 -2.16
CA VAL A 15 9.23 0.95 -2.35
C VAL A 15 10.50 1.80 -2.40
N GLY A 16 10.42 2.93 -3.07
CA GLY A 16 11.36 4.02 -2.93
C GLY A 16 11.01 4.89 -1.73
N VAL A 17 12.01 5.23 -0.92
CA VAL A 17 11.83 6.06 0.28
C VAL A 17 12.10 7.53 -0.07
N LEU A 18 11.19 8.40 0.32
CA LEU A 18 11.22 9.84 0.05
C LEU A 18 11.64 10.67 1.26
N ASP A 19 11.53 10.09 2.46
CA ASP A 19 11.87 10.72 3.73
C ASP A 19 13.17 10.11 4.28
N PRO A 20 14.23 10.90 4.55
CA PRO A 20 15.49 10.39 5.05
C PRO A 20 15.40 9.75 6.45
N ASP A 21 14.36 10.06 7.23
CA ASP A 21 14.15 9.52 8.57
C ASP A 21 13.47 8.12 8.53
N VAL A 22 12.91 7.74 7.39
CA VAL A 22 12.35 6.40 7.18
C VAL A 22 13.48 5.41 6.84
N PRO A 23 13.63 4.32 7.61
CA PRO A 23 14.74 3.38 7.44
C PRO A 23 14.58 2.54 6.16
N LEU A 24 15.71 2.28 5.48
CA LEU A 24 15.77 1.27 4.42
C LEU A 24 15.86 -0.14 5.03
N TYR A 25 15.45 -1.13 4.24
CA TYR A 25 15.60 -2.57 4.51
C TYR A 25 14.92 -3.03 5.80
N ARG A 26 13.93 -2.30 6.25
CA ARG A 26 13.06 -2.66 7.36
C ARG A 26 11.62 -2.67 6.88
N PRO A 27 10.78 -3.63 7.30
CA PRO A 27 9.36 -3.58 7.03
C PRO A 27 8.72 -2.29 7.56
N LEU A 28 7.86 -1.70 6.76
CA LEU A 28 7.13 -0.46 7.04
C LEU A 28 5.64 -0.78 6.95
N VAL A 29 4.88 -0.35 7.94
CA VAL A 29 3.42 -0.45 7.92
C VAL A 29 2.84 0.81 7.29
N VAL A 30 2.02 0.63 6.26
CA VAL A 30 1.39 1.74 5.55
C VAL A 30 0.13 2.18 6.29
N ASP A 31 -0.01 3.47 6.49
CA ASP A 31 -1.09 4.10 7.24
C ASP A 31 -2.04 4.89 6.33
N ASP A 32 -1.53 5.49 5.27
CA ASP A 32 -2.34 6.29 4.35
C ASP A 32 -1.85 6.22 2.90
N LEU A 33 -2.71 6.57 1.97
CA LEU A 33 -2.50 6.49 0.54
C LEU A 33 -2.69 7.84 -0.15
N PHE A 34 -1.67 8.24 -0.87
CA PHE A 34 -1.69 9.39 -1.75
C PHE A 34 -1.85 8.92 -3.20
N MET A 35 -3.05 9.00 -3.76
CA MET A 35 -3.37 8.61 -5.14
C MET A 35 -4.17 9.71 -5.82
N LEU A 36 -3.46 10.73 -6.34
CA LEU A 36 -4.07 11.97 -6.85
C LEU A 36 -5.00 11.77 -8.05
N ALA A 37 -4.65 10.88 -8.95
CA ALA A 37 -5.37 10.76 -10.22
C ALA A 37 -6.51 9.72 -10.17
N ASN A 38 -6.57 8.86 -9.18
CA ASN A 38 -7.50 7.72 -9.09
C ASN A 38 -7.71 6.99 -10.44
N ARG A 39 -6.60 6.63 -11.10
CA ARG A 39 -6.60 5.97 -12.40
C ARG A 39 -5.76 4.70 -12.39
N LEU A 40 -6.18 3.73 -13.20
CA LEU A 40 -5.39 2.55 -13.52
C LEU A 40 -4.22 2.90 -14.45
N PRO A 41 -3.20 2.02 -14.58
CA PRO A 41 -2.06 2.27 -15.47
C PRO A 41 -2.41 2.52 -16.94
N ASP A 42 -3.52 2.00 -17.42
CA ASP A 42 -4.03 2.22 -18.78
C ASP A 42 -4.78 3.56 -18.95
N GLY A 43 -4.92 4.34 -17.87
CA GLY A 43 -5.60 5.63 -17.86
C GLY A 43 -7.10 5.57 -17.59
N THR A 44 -7.70 4.38 -17.47
CA THR A 44 -9.11 4.24 -17.08
C THR A 44 -9.30 4.62 -15.60
N ALA A 45 -10.55 4.89 -15.20
CA ALA A 45 -10.85 5.18 -13.79
C ALA A 45 -10.57 3.94 -12.91
N CYS A 46 -9.92 4.15 -11.78
CA CYS A 46 -9.69 3.11 -10.80
C CYS A 46 -10.97 2.93 -9.95
N THR A 47 -11.91 2.13 -10.44
CA THR A 47 -13.19 1.89 -9.76
C THR A 47 -13.82 0.57 -10.20
N MET A 48 -14.56 -0.06 -9.27
CA MET A 48 -15.45 -1.20 -9.51
C MET A 48 -16.90 -0.75 -9.75
N PHE A 49 -17.20 0.53 -9.62
CA PHE A 49 -18.54 1.10 -9.87
C PHE A 49 -18.78 1.30 -11.37
N THR A 50 -18.60 0.23 -12.14
CA THR A 50 -18.84 0.20 -13.59
C THR A 50 -19.85 -0.90 -13.90
N ASP A 51 -20.72 -0.66 -14.90
CA ASP A 51 -21.56 -1.70 -15.45
C ASP A 51 -20.68 -2.68 -16.27
N PRO A 52 -20.72 -3.99 -15.99
CA PRO A 52 -19.99 -5.00 -16.78
C PRO A 52 -20.33 -4.98 -18.27
N GLU A 53 -21.52 -4.52 -18.64
CA GLU A 53 -21.96 -4.39 -20.02
C GLU A 53 -21.61 -3.02 -20.65
N GLY A 54 -21.02 -2.11 -19.87
CA GLY A 54 -20.54 -0.81 -20.33
C GLY A 54 -21.63 0.20 -20.70
N ALA A 55 -22.91 -0.15 -20.46
CA ALA A 55 -24.05 0.67 -20.90
C ALA A 55 -24.37 1.80 -19.93
N ARG A 56 -24.10 1.65 -18.63
CA ARG A 56 -24.27 2.70 -17.61
C ARG A 56 -23.29 2.51 -16.47
N PRO A 57 -22.53 3.54 -16.05
CA PRO A 57 -21.73 3.43 -14.85
C PRO A 57 -22.65 3.22 -13.64
N ARG A 58 -22.42 2.18 -12.86
CA ARG A 58 -23.01 2.06 -11.52
C ARG A 58 -22.46 3.20 -10.69
N GLN A 59 -23.32 4.07 -10.25
CA GLN A 59 -22.90 5.17 -9.40
C GLN A 59 -22.69 4.65 -7.98
N GLY A 60 -21.48 4.83 -7.48
CA GLY A 60 -21.12 4.52 -6.11
C GLY A 60 -20.17 5.58 -5.57
N HIS A 61 -20.12 5.68 -4.24
CA HIS A 61 -19.21 6.57 -3.54
C HIS A 61 -18.65 5.86 -2.31
N LEU A 62 -17.34 5.72 -2.28
CA LEU A 62 -16.60 5.19 -1.14
C LEU A 62 -16.17 6.34 -0.23
N VAL A 63 -16.53 6.26 1.04
CA VAL A 63 -16.08 7.17 2.10
C VAL A 63 -15.13 6.40 3.00
N PHE A 64 -13.94 6.93 3.19
CA PHE A 64 -12.92 6.38 4.08
C PHE A 64 -13.15 6.89 5.51
N ASP A 65 -13.99 6.20 6.29
CA ASP A 65 -14.24 6.54 7.69
C ASP A 65 -13.05 6.17 8.59
N ASP A 66 -12.37 5.05 8.28
CA ASP A 66 -11.16 4.55 8.97
C ASP A 66 -9.89 4.67 8.10
N GLY A 67 -10.00 5.28 6.91
CA GLY A 67 -8.91 5.37 5.95
C GLY A 67 -8.87 4.22 4.94
N PRO A 68 -7.90 4.26 3.99
CA PRO A 68 -7.74 3.22 2.98
C PRO A 68 -7.21 1.90 3.54
N PHE A 69 -6.55 1.93 4.70
CA PHE A 69 -6.02 0.78 5.42
C PHE A 69 -6.78 0.63 6.73
N ALA A 70 -7.50 -0.48 6.89
CA ALA A 70 -8.29 -0.76 8.08
C ALA A 70 -7.41 -0.81 9.34
N SER A 71 -7.69 0.07 10.31
CA SER A 71 -6.89 0.20 11.53
C SER A 71 -6.77 -1.12 12.28
N ALA A 72 -7.87 -1.87 12.40
CA ALA A 72 -7.88 -3.17 13.07
C ALA A 72 -7.01 -4.21 12.36
N LEU A 73 -6.98 -4.22 11.03
CA LEU A 73 -6.13 -5.14 10.25
C LEU A 73 -4.66 -4.73 10.32
N THR A 74 -4.39 -3.44 10.24
CA THR A 74 -3.06 -2.85 10.38
C THR A 74 -2.45 -3.17 11.75
N GLU A 75 -3.25 -3.11 12.82
CA GLU A 75 -2.82 -3.48 14.16
C GLU A 75 -2.51 -4.99 14.29
N GLN A 76 -3.25 -5.84 13.61
CA GLN A 76 -2.89 -7.26 13.54
C GLN A 76 -1.52 -7.46 12.90
N VAL A 77 -1.19 -6.76 11.82
CA VAL A 77 0.13 -6.82 11.17
C VAL A 77 1.24 -6.41 12.15
N ARG A 78 1.04 -5.33 12.92
CA ARG A 78 1.99 -4.88 13.97
C ARG A 78 2.16 -5.92 15.07
N THR A 79 1.06 -6.47 15.55
CA THR A 79 1.07 -7.52 16.59
C THR A 79 1.87 -8.74 16.11
N ARG A 80 1.68 -9.20 14.87
CA ARG A 80 2.45 -10.32 14.32
C ARG A 80 3.93 -9.99 14.17
N ALA A 81 4.26 -8.78 13.74
CA ALA A 81 5.65 -8.33 13.70
C ALA A 81 6.32 -8.37 15.08
N GLY A 82 5.61 -7.90 16.13
CA GLY A 82 6.10 -7.98 17.50
C GLY A 82 6.30 -9.41 18.01
N GLN A 83 5.37 -10.32 17.72
CA GLN A 83 5.46 -11.74 18.07
C GLN A 83 6.63 -12.46 17.37
N GLU A 84 6.96 -12.03 16.17
CA GLU A 84 8.08 -12.54 15.39
C GLU A 84 9.42 -11.83 15.71
N ASP A 85 9.46 -10.93 16.68
CA ASP A 85 10.63 -10.08 16.97
C ASP A 85 11.16 -9.34 15.73
N VAL A 86 10.27 -8.93 14.84
CA VAL A 86 10.62 -8.16 13.64
C VAL A 86 10.32 -6.68 13.90
N PRO A 87 11.34 -5.82 13.98
CA PRO A 87 11.11 -4.39 14.13
C PRO A 87 10.50 -3.81 12.85
N VAL A 88 9.36 -3.17 12.97
CA VAL A 88 8.70 -2.43 11.90
C VAL A 88 8.83 -0.93 12.14
N ALA A 89 8.86 -0.14 11.09
CA ALA A 89 8.64 1.29 11.19
C ALA A 89 7.18 1.57 10.84
N ASP A 90 6.57 2.44 11.63
CA ASP A 90 5.14 2.72 11.59
C ASP A 90 4.80 3.99 10.82
N ARG A 91 3.55 4.04 10.36
CA ARG A 91 2.87 5.23 9.89
C ARG A 91 3.54 5.92 8.72
N VAL A 92 3.73 5.16 7.63
CA VAL A 92 4.18 5.76 6.39
C VAL A 92 3.01 6.04 5.45
N THR A 93 2.95 7.26 4.94
CA THR A 93 2.06 7.64 3.84
C THR A 93 2.68 7.19 2.52
N PHE A 94 1.96 6.35 1.81
CA PHE A 94 2.38 5.80 0.52
C PHE A 94 1.87 6.64 -0.63
N ALA A 95 2.74 7.08 -1.54
CA ALA A 95 2.34 7.71 -2.78
C ALA A 95 2.31 6.68 -3.93
N TYR A 96 1.14 6.46 -4.49
CA TYR A 96 1.03 5.77 -5.77
C TYR A 96 1.49 6.68 -6.91
N VAL A 97 2.39 6.19 -7.72
CA VAL A 97 2.88 6.86 -8.92
C VAL A 97 2.68 5.97 -10.13
N GLN A 98 1.96 6.50 -11.10
CA GLN A 98 1.64 5.75 -12.30
C GLN A 98 2.90 5.49 -13.15
N GLY A 99 3.10 4.21 -13.55
CA GLY A 99 4.13 3.82 -14.48
C GLY A 99 3.80 4.21 -15.94
N PRO A 100 4.62 3.79 -16.91
CA PRO A 100 5.78 2.89 -16.77
C PRO A 100 7.14 3.60 -16.55
N ARG A 101 7.19 4.92 -16.46
CA ARG A 101 8.44 5.69 -16.29
C ARG A 101 8.80 5.92 -14.83
N SER A 102 10.08 6.08 -14.57
CA SER A 102 10.54 6.59 -13.27
C SER A 102 10.12 8.05 -13.08
N LYS A 103 10.00 8.45 -11.82
CA LYS A 103 9.75 9.83 -11.43
C LYS A 103 10.95 10.72 -11.77
N THR A 104 10.65 11.97 -12.13
CA THR A 104 11.66 13.00 -12.29
C THR A 104 12.18 13.49 -10.91
N ALA A 105 13.31 14.17 -10.91
CA ALA A 105 13.82 14.80 -9.69
C ALA A 105 12.82 15.83 -9.10
N ALA A 106 12.06 16.53 -9.93
CA ALA A 106 11.02 17.47 -9.50
C ALA A 106 9.88 16.77 -8.78
N GLU A 107 9.39 15.63 -9.33
CA GLU A 107 8.35 14.80 -8.69
C GLU A 107 8.84 14.23 -7.35
N ASN A 108 10.09 13.76 -7.28
CA ASN A 108 10.68 13.26 -6.04
C ASN A 108 10.87 14.38 -4.97
N ARG A 109 10.99 15.64 -5.38
CA ARG A 109 10.99 16.77 -4.43
C ARG A 109 9.59 17.22 -4.03
N ALA A 110 8.59 17.02 -4.89
CA ALA A 110 7.21 17.45 -4.63
C ALA A 110 6.48 16.51 -3.67
N LEU A 111 6.59 15.19 -3.88
CA LEU A 111 5.87 14.18 -3.10
C LEU A 111 6.09 14.28 -1.58
N PRO A 112 7.32 14.44 -1.04
CA PRO A 112 7.51 14.62 0.40
C PRO A 112 6.88 15.91 0.94
N ARG A 113 6.83 16.97 0.15
CA ARG A 113 6.17 18.22 0.54
C ARG A 113 4.65 18.10 0.65
N LEU A 114 4.09 17.08 0.01
CA LEU A 114 2.69 16.70 0.12
C LEU A 114 2.44 15.70 1.26
N GLY A 115 3.48 15.28 1.98
CA GLY A 115 3.39 14.36 3.11
C GLY A 115 3.68 12.90 2.77
N ALA A 116 4.04 12.56 1.52
CA ALA A 116 4.38 11.20 1.15
C ALA A 116 5.79 10.81 1.64
N GLN A 117 5.92 9.67 2.30
CA GLN A 117 7.18 9.18 2.83
C GLN A 117 7.78 8.05 2.00
N VAL A 118 6.94 7.29 1.31
CA VAL A 118 7.34 6.21 0.40
C VAL A 118 6.53 6.25 -0.90
N ASN A 119 7.04 5.59 -1.95
CA ASN A 119 6.33 5.56 -3.23
C ASN A 119 6.64 4.29 -4.03
N SER A 120 5.66 3.85 -4.82
CA SER A 120 5.82 2.81 -5.83
C SER A 120 4.71 2.89 -6.89
N MET A 121 4.74 1.96 -7.86
CA MET A 121 3.73 1.80 -8.93
C MET A 121 2.70 0.71 -8.59
N THR A 122 2.65 0.28 -7.34
CA THR A 122 1.76 -0.77 -6.81
C THR A 122 0.92 -0.23 -5.68
N LEU A 123 0.09 -1.08 -5.09
CA LEU A 123 -0.66 -0.85 -3.85
C LEU A 123 -1.84 0.13 -3.99
N GLY A 124 -1.71 1.26 -4.70
CA GLY A 124 -2.79 2.23 -4.83
C GLY A 124 -4.05 1.65 -5.45
N PRO A 125 -4.02 1.17 -6.69
CA PRO A 125 -5.18 0.57 -7.34
C PRO A 125 -5.75 -0.64 -6.59
N GLU A 126 -4.89 -1.52 -6.08
CA GLU A 126 -5.29 -2.71 -5.35
C GLU A 126 -6.11 -2.36 -4.10
N VAL A 127 -5.67 -1.35 -3.36
CA VAL A 127 -6.33 -0.90 -2.13
C VAL A 127 -7.65 -0.20 -2.43
N VAL A 128 -7.69 0.70 -3.42
CA VAL A 128 -8.93 1.39 -3.81
C VAL A 128 -10.00 0.39 -4.26
N LEU A 129 -9.64 -0.50 -5.19
CA LEU A 129 -10.58 -1.49 -5.72
C LEU A 129 -11.05 -2.51 -4.67
N ALA A 130 -10.17 -2.91 -3.73
CA ALA A 130 -10.55 -3.81 -2.64
C ALA A 130 -11.51 -3.13 -1.67
N ASN A 131 -11.30 -1.85 -1.33
CA ASN A 131 -12.23 -1.09 -0.51
C ASN A 131 -13.61 -0.96 -1.18
N GLU A 132 -13.69 -0.73 -2.49
CA GLU A 132 -14.96 -0.72 -3.22
C GLU A 132 -15.65 -2.10 -3.26
N LEU A 133 -14.92 -3.19 -3.01
CA LEU A 133 -15.43 -4.54 -2.82
C LEU A 133 -15.74 -4.88 -1.35
N GLU A 134 -15.64 -3.93 -0.44
CA GLU A 134 -15.82 -4.11 1.01
C GLU A 134 -14.82 -5.13 1.60
N ILE A 135 -13.58 -5.12 1.10
CA ILE A 135 -12.49 -5.95 1.60
C ILE A 135 -11.54 -5.05 2.39
N PRO A 136 -11.42 -5.22 3.72
CA PRO A 136 -10.47 -4.44 4.52
C PRO A 136 -9.03 -4.70 4.09
N CYS A 137 -8.22 -3.63 4.05
CA CYS A 137 -6.86 -3.67 3.53
C CYS A 137 -5.83 -3.33 4.61
N ALA A 138 -4.63 -3.92 4.50
CA ALA A 138 -3.42 -3.48 5.17
C ALA A 138 -2.25 -3.45 4.19
N GLY A 139 -1.26 -2.60 4.45
CA GLY A 139 -0.06 -2.47 3.63
C GLY A 139 1.21 -2.75 4.44
N LEU A 140 2.07 -3.63 3.93
CA LEU A 140 3.37 -3.95 4.52
C LEU A 140 4.44 -3.86 3.42
N VAL A 141 5.28 -2.83 3.47
CA VAL A 141 6.24 -2.55 2.41
C VAL A 141 7.68 -2.50 2.92
N VAL A 142 8.66 -2.60 2.02
CA VAL A 142 10.09 -2.50 2.36
C VAL A 142 10.74 -1.43 1.48
N GLY A 143 11.37 -0.45 2.11
CA GLY A 143 12.20 0.54 1.43
C GLY A 143 13.51 -0.09 0.95
N HIS A 144 13.79 -0.06 -0.35
CA HIS A 144 15.02 -0.63 -0.92
C HIS A 144 16.03 0.41 -1.37
N LYS A 145 15.59 1.65 -1.54
CA LYS A 145 16.45 2.79 -1.92
C LYS A 145 15.79 4.11 -1.54
N TYR A 146 16.60 5.12 -1.33
CA TYR A 146 16.09 6.48 -1.30
C TYR A 146 15.76 6.98 -2.71
N SER A 147 14.59 7.58 -2.85
CA SER A 147 14.14 8.31 -4.05
C SER A 147 14.28 9.82 -3.86
N ILE A 148 15.27 10.22 -3.08
CA ILE A 148 15.62 11.62 -2.79
C ILE A 148 16.64 12.06 -3.83
N PRO A 149 16.45 13.21 -4.52
CA PRO A 149 17.46 13.76 -5.42
C PRO A 149 18.78 14.01 -4.68
N ASP A 150 19.87 13.86 -5.39
CA ASP A 150 21.24 14.14 -4.92
C ASP A 150 21.72 13.23 -3.75
N ARG A 151 21.08 12.06 -3.56
CA ARG A 151 21.53 11.04 -2.62
C ARG A 151 22.02 9.81 -3.39
N ASP A 152 23.26 9.43 -3.14
CA ASP A 152 23.85 8.26 -3.77
C ASP A 152 23.13 6.96 -3.42
N PRO A 153 22.99 6.04 -4.38
CA PRO A 153 22.45 4.72 -4.10
C PRO A 153 23.42 3.94 -3.19
N PRO A 154 22.91 3.05 -2.32
CA PRO A 154 23.76 2.22 -1.49
C PRO A 154 24.64 1.28 -2.35
N GLU A 155 25.81 0.90 -1.82
CA GLU A 155 26.76 0.01 -2.50
C GLU A 155 26.13 -1.36 -2.83
N ARG A 156 26.38 -1.85 -4.06
CA ARG A 156 25.70 -3.04 -4.60
C ARG A 156 25.96 -4.35 -3.82
N GLU A 157 27.14 -4.50 -3.21
CA GLU A 157 27.51 -5.73 -2.50
C GLU A 157 26.83 -5.87 -1.13
N ALA A 158 26.67 -4.77 -0.42
CA ALA A 158 25.89 -4.72 0.81
C ALA A 158 24.38 -4.88 0.56
N LEU A 159 23.95 -4.61 -0.68
CA LEU A 159 22.54 -4.54 -1.07
C LEU A 159 21.87 -5.91 -1.08
N SER A 160 22.51 -6.97 -1.61
CA SER A 160 21.87 -8.29 -1.76
C SER A 160 21.56 -8.93 -0.40
N THR A 161 22.54 -9.00 0.49
CA THR A 161 22.37 -9.60 1.83
C THR A 161 21.36 -8.84 2.67
N THR A 162 21.31 -7.51 2.53
CA THR A 162 20.39 -6.68 3.30
C THR A 162 18.96 -6.77 2.75
N LEU A 163 18.81 -6.89 1.43
CA LEU A 163 17.51 -7.14 0.79
C LEU A 163 16.96 -8.52 1.16
N ASP A 164 17.80 -9.57 1.19
CA ASP A 164 17.39 -10.91 1.58
C ASP A 164 16.89 -10.94 3.02
N ARG A 165 17.59 -10.29 3.95
CA ARG A 165 17.14 -10.14 5.35
C ARG A 165 15.81 -9.38 5.47
N ALA A 166 15.66 -8.31 4.70
CA ALA A 166 14.42 -7.52 4.71
C ALA A 166 13.25 -8.34 4.15
N ARG A 167 13.49 -9.14 3.12
CA ARG A 167 12.53 -10.09 2.56
C ARG A 167 12.14 -11.16 3.57
N GLU A 168 13.11 -11.81 4.20
CA GLU A 168 12.87 -12.81 5.25
C GLU A 168 12.05 -12.22 6.41
N ALA A 169 12.37 -11.01 6.85
CA ALA A 169 11.61 -10.31 7.87
C ALA A 169 10.15 -10.08 7.45
N GLN A 170 9.92 -9.63 6.22
CA GLN A 170 8.58 -9.45 5.67
C GLN A 170 7.82 -10.78 5.54
N GLU A 171 8.48 -11.84 5.06
CA GLU A 171 7.90 -13.18 4.92
C GLU A 171 7.49 -13.79 6.28
N ARG A 172 8.24 -13.55 7.35
CA ARG A 172 7.88 -13.96 8.72
C ARG A 172 6.59 -13.30 9.17
N ILE A 173 6.48 -11.99 9.01
CA ILE A 173 5.25 -11.23 9.38
C ILE A 173 4.05 -11.74 8.56
N VAL A 174 4.20 -11.87 7.24
CA VAL A 174 3.14 -12.35 6.35
C VAL A 174 2.70 -13.76 6.72
N THR A 175 3.65 -14.64 6.99
CA THR A 175 3.36 -16.03 7.38
C THR A 175 2.63 -16.10 8.72
N ALA A 176 3.06 -15.33 9.71
CA ALA A 176 2.36 -15.24 11.00
C ALA A 176 0.94 -14.66 10.84
N PHE A 177 0.81 -13.62 10.03
CA PHE A 177 -0.49 -13.03 9.71
C PHE A 177 -1.45 -14.03 9.04
N LEU A 178 -0.96 -14.81 8.05
CA LEU A 178 -1.77 -15.83 7.38
C LEU A 178 -2.20 -16.99 8.29
N ARG A 179 -1.38 -17.33 9.30
CA ARG A 179 -1.68 -18.41 10.25
C ARG A 179 -2.66 -17.99 11.34
N GLU A 180 -2.55 -16.77 11.82
CA GLU A 180 -3.17 -16.32 13.05
C GLU A 180 -4.04 -15.06 12.89
N GLY A 181 -4.14 -14.53 11.67
CA GLY A 181 -5.00 -13.40 11.38
C GLY A 181 -6.47 -13.75 11.62
N THR A 182 -7.20 -12.80 12.17
CA THR A 182 -8.63 -12.93 12.44
C THR A 182 -9.44 -12.06 11.51
N PRO A 183 -10.67 -12.46 11.15
CA PRO A 183 -11.54 -11.60 10.36
C PRO A 183 -11.72 -10.21 10.98
N VAL A 184 -11.83 -9.21 10.12
CA VAL A 184 -12.09 -7.82 10.48
C VAL A 184 -13.27 -7.34 9.67
N ASP A 185 -14.19 -6.63 10.30
CA ASP A 185 -15.29 -5.99 9.60
C ASP A 185 -14.77 -4.88 8.69
N PHE A 186 -15.46 -4.64 7.58
CA PHE A 186 -15.12 -3.54 6.69
C PHE A 186 -15.46 -2.20 7.35
N PRO A 187 -14.48 -1.29 7.55
CA PRO A 187 -14.67 -0.14 8.43
C PRO A 187 -15.14 1.14 7.70
N ASN A 188 -15.29 1.09 6.38
CA ASN A 188 -15.62 2.26 5.56
C ASN A 188 -17.04 2.18 5.04
N THR A 189 -17.59 3.29 4.55
CA THR A 189 -18.96 3.37 4.05
C THR A 189 -18.99 3.40 2.52
N ILE A 190 -19.87 2.61 1.92
CA ILE A 190 -20.15 2.66 0.48
C ILE A 190 -21.60 3.08 0.25
N TYR A 191 -21.78 4.22 -0.37
CA TYR A 191 -23.07 4.62 -0.93
C TYR A 191 -23.22 4.03 -2.32
N ARG A 192 -24.35 3.36 -2.58
CA ARG A 192 -24.72 2.86 -3.91
C ARG A 192 -25.97 3.58 -4.37
N PHE A 193 -25.88 4.20 -5.53
CA PHE A 193 -27.00 4.92 -6.13
C PHE A 193 -27.63 4.03 -7.18
N GLU A 194 -28.95 3.86 -7.11
CA GLU A 194 -29.72 3.25 -8.19
C GLU A 194 -29.81 4.26 -9.35
N ALA A 195 -29.57 3.79 -10.58
CA ALA A 195 -29.61 4.60 -11.79
C ALA A 195 -31.06 4.73 -12.31
#